data_281c4746e65ef9e456b20ec207391c88
#
_entry.id   281c4746e65ef9e456b20ec207391c88
#
_cell.length_a   1.000
_cell.length_b   1.000
_cell.length_c   1.000
_cell.angle_alpha   90.00
_cell.angle_beta   90.00
_cell.angle_gamma   90.00
#
_symmetry.space_group_name_H-M   'P 1'
#
loop_
_entity.id
_entity.type
_entity.pdbx_description
1 polymer ?
#
loop_
_entity_poly.entity_id
_entity_poly.type
_entity_poly.pdbx_seq_one_letter_code
_entity_poly.pdbx_strand_id
1 'polypeptide(L)'
;PYEGIDRLEAEDLERAESLGFVVKLLGVARLHDGAMSVRVHPALVPRGHRLAAVAGPDNAVLLESRATREIMLVGPGAGGDETASAVVADVLSILGTHQGSFLHNALADAGRPVLPPDEVRSAFYVRMSVADRPGVLARVASAFAEEHLSIRTVVQSGAGDEARLVMVLHEG
;
A
#
# COMPACT_ATOMS: atom_id res chain seq x y z
N PRO A 1 -9.74 -2.31 -5.96
CA PRO A 1 -8.68 -2.52 -6.95
C PRO A 1 -7.51 -3.26 -6.33
N TYR A 2 -6.77 -3.99 -7.13
CA TYR A 2 -5.54 -4.64 -6.69
C TYR A 2 -4.43 -4.45 -7.72
N GLU A 3 -3.19 -4.37 -7.25
CA GLU A 3 -1.98 -4.38 -8.05
C GLU A 3 -0.98 -5.33 -7.39
N GLY A 4 -0.46 -6.29 -8.15
CA GLY A 4 0.51 -7.25 -7.68
C GLY A 4 1.94 -6.70 -7.64
N ILE A 5 2.87 -7.56 -7.26
CA ILE A 5 4.31 -7.25 -7.19
C ILE A 5 5.08 -7.64 -8.46
N ASP A 6 4.37 -8.17 -9.45
CA ASP A 6 4.93 -8.71 -10.69
C ASP A 6 5.64 -7.67 -11.58
N ARG A 7 5.29 -6.38 -11.39
CA ARG A 7 5.91 -5.26 -12.10
C ARG A 7 7.05 -4.58 -11.33
N LEU A 8 7.33 -5.01 -10.10
CA LEU A 8 8.43 -4.47 -9.31
C LEU A 8 9.75 -5.08 -9.78
N GLU A 9 10.72 -4.24 -9.99
CA GLU A 9 12.10 -4.62 -10.27
C GLU A 9 12.98 -4.44 -9.02
N ALA A 10 14.11 -5.14 -8.95
CA ALA A 10 15.06 -4.98 -7.84
C ALA A 10 15.51 -3.51 -7.69
N GLU A 11 15.66 -2.81 -8.80
CA GLU A 11 16.02 -1.38 -8.82
C GLU A 11 14.95 -0.50 -8.13
N ASP A 12 13.66 -0.85 -8.20
CA ASP A 12 12.61 -0.10 -7.49
C ASP A 12 12.80 -0.20 -5.98
N LEU A 13 13.20 -1.38 -5.48
CA LEU A 13 13.47 -1.60 -4.07
C LEU A 13 14.67 -0.78 -3.59
N GLU A 14 15.76 -0.80 -4.36
CA GLU A 14 16.97 -0.02 -4.08
C GLU A 14 16.69 1.49 -4.10
N ARG A 15 15.87 1.96 -5.05
CA ARG A 15 15.45 3.35 -5.15
C ARG A 15 14.56 3.76 -3.98
N ALA A 16 13.57 2.94 -3.65
CA ALA A 16 12.72 3.17 -2.49
C ALA A 16 13.58 3.30 -1.23
N GLU A 17 14.55 2.41 -1.05
CA GLU A 17 15.47 2.44 0.07
C GLU A 17 16.32 3.72 0.12
N SER A 18 16.87 4.14 -1.01
CA SER A 18 17.65 5.39 -1.11
C SER A 18 16.82 6.64 -0.79
N LEU A 19 15.53 6.59 -1.03
CA LEU A 19 14.55 7.65 -0.72
C LEU A 19 14.00 7.57 0.70
N GLY A 20 14.46 6.61 1.53
CA GLY A 20 14.02 6.45 2.91
C GLY A 20 12.71 5.67 3.09
N PHE A 21 12.34 4.87 2.10
CA PHE A 21 11.16 4.01 2.14
C PHE A 21 11.53 2.53 2.16
N VAL A 22 10.54 1.72 2.53
CA VAL A 22 10.52 0.26 2.35
C VAL A 22 9.29 -0.08 1.53
N VAL A 23 9.43 -0.95 0.54
CA VAL A 23 8.28 -1.43 -0.23
C VAL A 23 7.59 -2.55 0.54
N LYS A 24 6.29 -2.43 0.77
CA LYS A 24 5.44 -3.44 1.40
C LYS A 24 4.19 -3.67 0.55
N LEU A 25 3.75 -4.92 0.44
CA LEU A 25 2.43 -5.22 -0.10
C LEU A 25 1.40 -4.99 1.00
N LEU A 26 0.53 -4.01 0.81
CA LEU A 26 -0.47 -3.62 1.79
C LEU A 26 -1.88 -3.82 1.27
N GLY A 27 -2.73 -4.41 2.11
CA GLY A 27 -4.18 -4.28 2.02
C GLY A 27 -4.59 -3.03 2.81
N VAL A 28 -5.20 -2.06 2.15
CA VAL A 28 -5.60 -0.79 2.76
C VAL A 28 -7.10 -0.60 2.62
N ALA A 29 -7.77 -0.37 3.74
CA ALA A 29 -9.17 0.06 3.78
C ALA A 29 -9.24 1.41 4.49
N ARG A 30 -9.84 2.41 3.85
CA ARG A 30 -10.04 3.75 4.41
C ARG A 30 -11.49 4.18 4.28
N LEU A 31 -12.00 4.83 5.31
CA LEU A 31 -13.32 5.45 5.31
C LEU A 31 -13.18 6.93 4.95
N HIS A 32 -13.87 7.37 3.90
CA HIS A 32 -13.95 8.75 3.44
C HIS A 32 -15.41 9.15 3.27
N ASP A 33 -15.86 10.14 3.99
CA ASP A 33 -17.21 10.76 3.86
C ASP A 33 -18.38 9.75 3.73
N GLY A 34 -18.29 8.66 4.50
CA GLY A 34 -19.31 7.61 4.48
C GLY A 34 -19.14 6.51 3.44
N ALA A 35 -18.22 6.68 2.50
CA ALA A 35 -17.80 5.65 1.54
C ALA A 35 -16.47 4.99 1.96
N MET A 36 -16.20 3.82 1.43
CA MET A 36 -15.01 3.05 1.75
C MET A 36 -14.11 2.88 0.53
N SER A 37 -12.83 3.17 0.64
CA SER A 37 -11.83 2.74 -0.34
C SER A 37 -11.16 1.46 0.13
N VAL A 38 -11.06 0.45 -0.76
CA VAL A 38 -10.39 -0.82 -0.48
C VAL A 38 -9.44 -1.14 -1.62
N ARG A 39 -8.17 -1.39 -1.29
CA ARG A 39 -7.13 -1.68 -2.28
C ARG A 39 -6.06 -2.61 -1.73
N VAL A 40 -5.43 -3.38 -2.61
CA VAL A 40 -4.22 -4.15 -2.32
C VAL A 40 -3.17 -3.75 -3.35
N HIS A 41 -2.04 -3.26 -2.89
CA HIS A 41 -0.98 -2.77 -3.78
C HIS A 41 0.38 -2.72 -3.07
N PRO A 42 1.49 -2.75 -3.82
CA PRO A 42 2.80 -2.36 -3.29
C PRO A 42 2.76 -0.90 -2.84
N ALA A 43 3.26 -0.63 -1.66
CA ALA A 43 3.27 0.71 -1.09
C ALA A 43 4.67 1.11 -0.62
N LEU A 44 5.04 2.36 -0.84
CA LEU A 44 6.22 2.98 -0.27
C LEU A 44 5.92 3.38 1.18
N VAL A 45 6.43 2.61 2.11
CA VAL A 45 6.25 2.85 3.56
C VAL A 45 7.49 3.56 4.09
N PRO A 46 7.36 4.76 4.70
CA PRO A 46 8.51 5.43 5.31
C PRO A 46 9.23 4.52 6.32
N ARG A 47 10.56 4.53 6.36
CA ARG A 47 11.35 3.67 7.27
C ARG A 47 10.99 3.86 8.75
N GLY A 48 10.56 5.05 9.15
CA GLY A 48 10.12 5.32 10.52
C GLY A 48 8.69 4.86 10.84
N HIS A 49 7.95 4.36 9.87
CA HIS A 49 6.60 3.87 10.06
C HIS A 49 6.61 2.46 10.67
N ARG A 50 5.68 2.16 11.58
CA ARG A 50 5.64 0.87 12.30
C ARG A 50 5.55 -0.35 11.37
N LEU A 51 4.78 -0.26 10.28
CA LEU A 51 4.67 -1.35 9.30
C LEU A 51 5.98 -1.62 8.55
N ALA A 52 6.91 -0.66 8.48
CA ALA A 52 8.19 -0.87 7.81
C ALA A 52 9.07 -1.91 8.52
N ALA A 53 8.93 -2.04 9.83
CA ALA A 53 9.72 -2.96 10.65
C ALA A 53 9.22 -4.41 10.60
N VAL A 54 8.01 -4.67 10.09
CA VAL A 54 7.45 -6.03 9.97
C VAL A 54 8.22 -6.80 8.90
N ALA A 55 8.81 -7.92 9.26
CA ALA A 55 9.68 -8.71 8.36
C ALA A 55 9.57 -10.21 8.61
N GLY A 56 10.14 -11.01 7.71
CA GLY A 56 10.14 -12.47 7.81
C GLY A 56 8.73 -13.06 7.72
N PRO A 57 8.37 -14.01 8.58
CA PRO A 57 7.07 -14.65 8.57
C PRO A 57 5.96 -13.81 9.21
N ASP A 58 6.31 -12.65 9.81
CA ASP A 58 5.36 -11.82 10.53
C ASP A 58 4.42 -11.06 9.59
N ASN A 59 3.17 -11.02 9.98
CA ASN A 59 2.14 -10.15 9.44
C ASN A 59 1.73 -9.10 10.47
N ALA A 60 1.20 -8.00 10.00
CA ALA A 60 0.67 -6.97 10.86
C ALA A 60 -0.66 -6.41 10.36
N VAL A 61 -1.50 -6.01 11.29
CA VAL A 61 -2.69 -5.20 11.05
C VAL A 61 -2.53 -3.91 11.83
N LEU A 62 -2.60 -2.79 11.11
CA LEU A 62 -2.60 -1.46 11.70
C LEU A 62 -4.01 -0.87 11.59
N LEU A 63 -4.58 -0.49 12.71
CA LEU A 63 -5.88 0.15 12.81
C LEU A 63 -5.67 1.60 13.26
N GLU A 64 -6.17 2.54 12.47
CA GLU A 64 -6.13 3.95 12.80
C GLU A 64 -7.55 4.47 13.02
N SER A 65 -7.79 5.17 14.11
CA SER A 65 -9.07 5.78 14.40
C SER A 65 -8.92 7.07 15.22
N ARG A 66 -9.95 7.91 15.21
CA ARG A 66 -9.97 9.12 16.04
C ARG A 66 -9.95 8.80 17.54
N ALA A 67 -10.56 7.70 17.96
CA ALA A 67 -10.71 7.35 19.36
C ALA A 67 -9.47 6.65 19.92
N THR A 68 -8.91 5.70 19.19
CA THR A 68 -7.80 4.85 19.67
C THR A 68 -6.44 5.30 19.14
N ARG A 69 -6.41 6.30 18.23
CA ARG A 69 -5.25 6.67 17.44
C ARG A 69 -4.78 5.48 16.61
N GLU A 70 -3.71 4.82 17.04
CA GLU A 70 -3.12 3.67 16.35
C GLU A 70 -3.13 2.44 17.26
N ILE A 71 -3.59 1.31 16.70
CA ILE A 71 -3.42 -0.02 17.30
C ILE A 71 -2.75 -0.89 16.26
N MET A 72 -1.66 -1.54 16.62
CA MET A 72 -0.96 -2.46 15.75
C MET A 72 -0.91 -3.85 16.38
N LEU A 73 -1.34 -4.84 15.62
CA LEU A 73 -1.24 -6.26 15.97
C LEU A 73 -0.19 -6.88 15.05
N VAL A 74 0.76 -7.58 15.62
CA VAL A 74 1.83 -8.29 14.90
C VAL A 74 1.85 -9.73 15.35
N GLY A 75 1.99 -10.63 14.41
CA GLY A 75 2.12 -12.05 14.70
C GLY A 75 2.56 -12.85 13.48
N PRO A 76 3.02 -14.07 13.69
CA PRO A 76 3.43 -14.94 12.61
C PRO A 76 2.24 -15.30 11.72
N GLY A 77 2.39 -15.06 10.42
CA GLY A 77 1.38 -15.39 9.40
C GLY A 77 1.70 -16.70 8.67
N ALA A 78 2.91 -17.22 8.84
CA ALA A 78 3.37 -18.45 8.24
C ALA A 78 4.16 -19.26 9.26
N GLY A 79 4.04 -20.58 9.18
CA GLY A 79 4.66 -21.55 10.08
C GLY A 79 3.77 -22.78 10.22
N GLY A 80 4.32 -23.92 10.56
CA GLY A 80 3.57 -25.19 10.71
C GLY A 80 2.60 -25.12 11.89
N ASP A 81 3.10 -24.72 13.04
CA ASP A 81 2.34 -24.70 14.29
C ASP A 81 1.31 -23.56 14.28
N GLU A 82 1.65 -22.39 13.77
CA GLU A 82 0.77 -21.23 13.63
C GLU A 82 -0.41 -21.54 12.71
N THR A 83 -0.12 -22.14 11.56
CA THR A 83 -1.16 -22.54 10.59
C THR A 83 -2.05 -23.65 11.17
N ALA A 84 -1.47 -24.66 11.82
CA ALA A 84 -2.22 -25.74 12.46
C ALA A 84 -3.14 -25.19 13.56
N SER A 85 -2.64 -24.25 14.37
CA SER A 85 -3.43 -23.61 15.42
C SER A 85 -4.63 -22.83 14.83
N ALA A 86 -4.42 -22.09 13.75
CA ALA A 86 -5.50 -21.36 13.07
C ALA A 86 -6.57 -22.32 12.50
N VAL A 87 -6.15 -23.40 11.83
CA VAL A 87 -7.07 -24.41 11.28
C VAL A 87 -7.88 -25.08 12.40
N VAL A 88 -7.23 -25.47 13.52
CA VAL A 88 -7.93 -26.06 14.66
C VAL A 88 -8.92 -25.08 15.28
N ALA A 89 -8.55 -23.79 15.41
CA ALA A 89 -9.43 -22.75 15.90
C ALA A 89 -10.67 -22.58 15.01
N ASP A 90 -10.51 -22.60 13.69
CA ASP A 90 -11.62 -22.52 12.74
C ASP A 90 -12.55 -23.75 12.83
N VAL A 91 -11.98 -24.96 12.93
CA VAL A 91 -12.76 -26.20 13.13
C VAL A 91 -13.57 -26.13 14.44
N LEU A 92 -12.94 -25.71 15.53
CA LEU A 92 -13.63 -25.53 16.82
C LEU A 92 -14.72 -24.46 16.74
N SER A 93 -14.50 -23.39 15.99
CA SER A 93 -15.49 -22.33 15.76
C SER A 93 -16.71 -22.83 14.98
N ILE A 94 -16.50 -23.69 13.99
CA ILE A 94 -17.58 -24.33 13.21
C ILE A 94 -18.36 -25.32 14.06
N LEU A 95 -17.67 -26.11 14.90
CA LEU A 95 -18.29 -27.09 15.79
C LEU A 95 -18.96 -26.45 17.01
N GLY A 96 -18.48 -25.30 17.43
CA GLY A 96 -19.05 -24.54 18.55
C GLY A 96 -20.30 -23.77 18.13
N THR A 97 -21.35 -23.85 18.91
CA THR A 97 -22.59 -23.09 18.72
C THR A 97 -22.39 -21.62 19.13
N HIS A 98 -21.45 -20.91 18.52
CA HIS A 98 -21.29 -19.47 18.70
C HIS A 98 -22.37 -18.71 17.92
N GLN A 99 -23.57 -18.67 18.47
CA GLN A 99 -24.61 -17.76 18.01
C GLN A 99 -24.22 -16.33 18.43
N GLY A 100 -23.94 -15.47 17.46
CA GLY A 100 -23.68 -14.05 17.69
C GLY A 100 -22.21 -13.67 17.73
N SER A 101 -21.44 -14.00 16.67
CA SER A 101 -20.11 -13.43 16.54
C SER A 101 -20.20 -11.91 16.33
N PHE A 102 -19.21 -11.18 16.83
CA PHE A 102 -19.03 -9.75 16.55
C PHE A 102 -19.13 -9.44 15.04
N LEU A 103 -18.68 -10.34 14.18
CA LEU A 103 -18.77 -10.23 12.72
C LEU A 103 -20.22 -10.22 12.22
N HIS A 104 -21.13 -10.95 12.85
CA HIS A 104 -22.55 -10.94 12.44
C HIS A 104 -23.19 -9.57 12.66
N ASN A 105 -22.86 -8.91 13.76
CA ASN A 105 -23.33 -7.56 14.06
C ASN A 105 -22.59 -6.48 13.24
N ALA A 106 -21.32 -6.70 12.93
CA ALA A 106 -20.54 -5.80 12.09
C ALA A 106 -20.95 -5.86 10.60
N LEU A 107 -21.38 -7.03 10.12
CA LEU A 107 -21.89 -7.20 8.75
C LEU A 107 -23.32 -6.62 8.58
N ALA A 108 -24.04 -6.38 9.64
CA ALA A 108 -25.34 -5.71 9.58
C ALA A 108 -25.24 -4.22 9.17
N ASP A 109 -24.06 -3.62 9.28
CA ASP A 109 -23.74 -2.26 8.79
C ASP A 109 -23.16 -2.27 7.34
N ALA A 110 -23.39 -3.33 6.58
CA ALA A 110 -22.76 -3.62 5.28
C ALA A 110 -23.35 -2.83 4.09
N GLY A 111 -23.82 -1.61 4.32
CA GLY A 111 -24.41 -0.76 3.27
C GLY A 111 -23.53 0.37 2.76
N ARG A 112 -22.27 0.46 3.17
CA ARG A 112 -21.40 1.57 2.74
C ARG A 112 -20.93 1.39 1.31
N PRO A 113 -21.08 2.41 0.45
CA PRO A 113 -20.57 2.32 -0.92
C PRO A 113 -19.04 2.18 -0.92
N VAL A 114 -18.56 1.36 -1.84
CA VAL A 114 -17.11 1.26 -2.12
C VAL A 114 -16.77 2.23 -3.23
N LEU A 115 -15.79 3.08 -3.00
CA LEU A 115 -15.32 4.04 -3.99
C LEU A 115 -14.70 3.30 -5.20
N PRO A 116 -15.03 3.71 -6.42
CA PRO A 116 -14.35 3.23 -7.60
C PRO A 116 -12.87 3.66 -7.59
N PRO A 117 -11.97 2.94 -8.30
CA PRO A 117 -10.53 3.19 -8.25
C PRO A 117 -10.10 4.59 -8.63
N ASP A 118 -10.81 5.21 -9.57
CA ASP A 118 -10.57 6.54 -10.13
C ASP A 118 -10.95 7.69 -9.16
N GLU A 119 -11.73 7.40 -8.13
CA GLU A 119 -12.07 8.36 -7.08
C GLU A 119 -11.13 8.27 -5.87
N VAL A 120 -10.21 7.30 -5.85
CA VAL A 120 -9.29 7.09 -4.72
C VAL A 120 -8.06 7.96 -4.87
N ARG A 121 -7.92 8.97 -4.00
CA ARG A 121 -6.72 9.80 -3.92
C ARG A 121 -5.57 9.04 -3.27
N SER A 122 -4.38 9.17 -3.85
CA SER A 122 -3.16 8.54 -3.35
C SER A 122 -1.91 9.24 -3.85
N ALA A 123 -0.82 9.06 -3.13
CA ALA A 123 0.51 9.35 -3.65
C ALA A 123 0.93 8.20 -4.58
N PHE A 124 1.65 8.52 -5.65
CA PHE A 124 2.11 7.54 -6.62
C PHE A 124 3.62 7.53 -6.74
N TYR A 125 4.15 6.32 -6.92
CA TYR A 125 5.49 6.09 -7.42
C TYR A 125 5.41 5.87 -8.93
N VAL A 126 6.15 6.65 -9.69
CA VAL A 126 6.13 6.58 -11.15
C VAL A 126 7.56 6.35 -11.64
N ARG A 127 7.77 5.28 -12.39
CA ARG A 127 9.02 4.98 -13.07
C ARG A 127 8.80 5.04 -14.57
N MET A 128 9.70 5.72 -15.27
CA MET A 128 9.65 5.81 -16.73
C MET A 128 11.07 5.79 -17.32
N SER A 129 11.21 5.21 -18.50
CA SER A 129 12.39 5.31 -19.33
C SER A 129 12.28 6.55 -20.22
N VAL A 130 13.30 7.38 -20.23
CA VAL A 130 13.33 8.62 -21.00
C VAL A 130 14.68 8.79 -21.69
N ALA A 131 14.71 9.53 -22.80
CA ALA A 131 15.99 9.92 -23.40
C ALA A 131 16.64 11.01 -22.52
N ASP A 132 17.93 10.88 -22.22
CA ASP A 132 18.70 11.89 -21.49
C ASP A 132 19.07 13.03 -22.43
N ARG A 133 18.14 13.96 -22.60
CA ARG A 133 18.30 15.13 -23.48
C ARG A 133 17.78 16.40 -22.76
N PRO A 134 18.38 17.56 -23.05
CA PRO A 134 17.90 18.83 -22.52
C PRO A 134 16.39 19.02 -22.77
N GLY A 135 15.66 19.42 -21.74
CA GLY A 135 14.23 19.69 -21.79
C GLY A 135 13.30 18.50 -21.57
N VAL A 136 13.80 17.25 -21.51
CA VAL A 136 12.92 16.07 -21.28
C VAL A 136 12.32 16.14 -19.88
N LEU A 137 13.11 16.38 -18.85
CA LEU A 137 12.59 16.53 -17.48
C LEU A 137 11.59 17.68 -17.37
N ALA A 138 11.85 18.80 -18.03
CA ALA A 138 10.92 19.94 -18.03
C ALA A 138 9.56 19.57 -18.65
N ARG A 139 9.55 18.84 -19.77
CA ARG A 139 8.30 18.37 -20.41
C ARG A 139 7.52 17.41 -19.54
N VAL A 140 8.24 16.47 -18.90
CA VAL A 140 7.60 15.53 -17.96
C VAL A 140 6.99 16.28 -16.80
N ALA A 141 7.73 17.21 -16.17
CA ALA A 141 7.22 18.00 -15.06
C ALA A 141 6.02 18.90 -15.48
N SER A 142 6.05 19.45 -16.71
CA SER A 142 4.91 20.23 -17.23
C SER A 142 3.67 19.36 -17.42
N ALA A 143 3.79 18.14 -17.92
CA ALA A 143 2.67 17.23 -18.07
C ALA A 143 1.99 16.90 -16.71
N PHE A 144 2.78 16.70 -15.64
CA PHE A 144 2.23 16.53 -14.30
C PHE A 144 1.56 17.80 -13.77
N ALA A 145 2.14 18.96 -14.06
CA ALA A 145 1.58 20.25 -13.64
C ALA A 145 0.24 20.56 -14.33
N GLU A 146 0.09 20.21 -15.60
CA GLU A 146 -1.16 20.35 -16.37
C GLU A 146 -2.30 19.52 -15.77
N GLU A 147 -1.98 18.34 -15.21
CA GLU A 147 -2.92 17.49 -14.49
C GLU A 147 -3.03 17.83 -13.00
N HIS A 148 -2.48 18.96 -12.56
CA HIS A 148 -2.48 19.41 -11.16
C HIS A 148 -1.79 18.43 -10.18
N LEU A 149 -0.88 17.58 -10.65
CA LEU A 149 -0.13 16.65 -9.85
C LEU A 149 1.19 17.27 -9.38
N SER A 150 1.40 17.26 -8.07
CA SER A 150 2.62 17.81 -7.45
C SER A 150 3.68 16.72 -7.26
N ILE A 151 4.90 17.01 -7.73
CA ILE A 151 6.05 16.12 -7.59
C ILE A 151 6.73 16.38 -6.25
N ARG A 152 6.80 15.37 -5.39
CA ARG A 152 7.50 15.41 -4.10
C ARG A 152 9.01 15.21 -4.27
N THR A 153 9.39 14.25 -5.10
CA THR A 153 10.79 13.87 -5.31
C THR A 153 10.95 13.38 -6.73
N VAL A 154 12.08 13.72 -7.34
CA VAL A 154 12.50 13.22 -8.65
C VAL A 154 13.93 12.75 -8.57
N VAL A 155 14.22 11.60 -9.15
CA VAL A 155 15.57 11.04 -9.31
C VAL A 155 15.73 10.59 -10.74
N GLN A 156 16.78 11.07 -11.40
CA GLN A 156 17.19 10.61 -12.72
C GLN A 156 18.48 9.79 -12.58
N SER A 157 18.53 8.67 -13.26
CA SER A 157 19.69 7.79 -13.32
C SER A 157 19.90 7.27 -14.72
N GLY A 158 21.13 6.83 -15.01
CA GLY A 158 21.52 6.44 -16.36
C GLY A 158 21.99 7.65 -17.18
N ALA A 159 22.35 7.39 -18.42
CA ALA A 159 22.81 8.40 -19.39
C ALA A 159 22.49 7.94 -20.81
N GLY A 160 22.40 8.88 -21.76
CA GLY A 160 22.17 8.58 -23.16
C GLY A 160 20.70 8.30 -23.50
N ASP A 161 20.43 7.32 -24.33
CA ASP A 161 19.08 7.08 -24.84
C ASP A 161 18.17 6.29 -23.87
N GLU A 162 18.73 5.76 -22.75
CA GLU A 162 18.01 4.99 -21.75
C GLU A 162 18.25 5.52 -20.33
N ALA A 163 17.90 6.76 -20.09
CA ALA A 163 17.84 7.28 -18.73
C ALA A 163 16.53 6.85 -18.05
N ARG A 164 16.61 6.55 -16.76
CA ARG A 164 15.44 6.24 -15.93
C ARG A 164 15.09 7.44 -15.06
N LEU A 165 13.83 7.79 -15.09
CA LEU A 165 13.26 8.84 -14.26
C LEU A 165 12.31 8.21 -13.26
N VAL A 166 12.58 8.41 -11.98
CA VAL A 166 11.73 7.97 -10.87
C VAL A 166 11.17 9.19 -10.17
N MET A 167 9.88 9.19 -9.94
CA MET A 167 9.18 10.27 -9.24
C MET A 167 8.29 9.70 -8.16
N VAL A 168 8.23 10.42 -7.04
CA VAL A 168 7.22 10.23 -5.99
C VAL A 168 6.34 11.46 -6.00
N LEU A 169 5.04 11.26 -6.19
CA LEU A 169 4.05 12.34 -6.22
C LEU A 169 3.49 12.57 -4.82
N HIS A 170 2.98 13.77 -4.59
CA HIS A 170 2.09 14.03 -3.46
C HIS A 170 0.74 13.36 -3.67
N GLU A 171 -0.05 13.23 -2.61
CA GLU A 171 -1.45 12.79 -2.72
C GLU A 171 -2.22 13.84 -3.53
N GLY A 172 -2.82 13.37 -4.63
CA GLY A 172 -3.60 14.17 -5.57
C GLY A 172 -5.06 13.77 -5.58
#